data_409f69a0cbedd985bb7609e0a620454f
#
_entry.id   409f69a0cbedd985bb7609e0a620454f
#
_cell.length_a   1.000
_cell.length_b   1.000
_cell.length_c   1.000
_cell.angle_alpha   90.00
_cell.angle_beta   90.00
_cell.angle_gamma   90.00
#
_symmetry.space_group_name_H-M   'P 1'
#
loop_
_entity.id
_entity.type
_entity.pdbx_description
1 polymer ?
#
loop_
_entity_poly.entity_id
_entity_poly.type
_entity_poly.pdbx_seq_one_letter_code
_entity_poly.pdbx_strand_id
1 'polypeptide(L)'
;QVHVPLEPKRIISLVPSQTELLYDLGLDSEVIGITKFCVHPASWFRVKQRIGGTKQLNLELIRSLNPDLIIGNKEENTKEDIEALEKEFPVWMSDIETLEDAFAMIHSIGVMTEKEDEAELLVEESIEAFAFLQNLGQGKTFLYFIWDEPAFVAGKNTFIDSMLTKIGFQNACEQSRYPSLSDFKPATVDHIFLSSEPFPFRSEHVNKYQSIFPNAQIHLIDGEMCSW
;
A
#
# COMPACT_ATOMS: atom_id res chain seq x y z
N GLN A 1 17.70 -12.24 10.32
CA GLN A 1 17.74 -12.87 8.98
C GLN A 1 16.67 -13.94 8.95
N VAL A 2 15.68 -13.80 8.09
CA VAL A 2 14.67 -14.84 7.85
C VAL A 2 15.24 -15.74 6.76
N HIS A 3 15.32 -17.06 7.04
CA HIS A 3 15.59 -18.04 6.00
C HIS A 3 14.28 -18.31 5.25
N VAL A 4 14.14 -17.74 4.08
CA VAL A 4 13.02 -18.01 3.18
C VAL A 4 13.43 -19.18 2.29
N PRO A 5 12.58 -20.19 2.09
CA PRO A 5 12.87 -21.26 1.15
C PRO A 5 12.97 -20.67 -0.27
N LEU A 6 13.89 -21.18 -1.07
CA LEU A 6 13.87 -20.94 -2.51
C LEU A 6 12.66 -21.67 -3.11
N GLU A 7 11.95 -21.05 -4.04
CA GLU A 7 10.74 -21.58 -4.69
C GLU A 7 9.61 -21.99 -3.70
N PRO A 8 9.04 -21.06 -2.92
CA PRO A 8 7.91 -21.40 -2.07
C PRO A 8 6.72 -21.88 -2.91
N LYS A 9 6.10 -22.99 -2.49
CA LYS A 9 4.95 -23.59 -3.20
C LYS A 9 3.62 -23.40 -2.46
N ARG A 10 3.66 -22.84 -1.25
CA ARG A 10 2.48 -22.65 -0.39
C ARG A 10 2.54 -21.26 0.28
N ILE A 11 2.25 -20.23 -0.52
CA ILE A 11 2.35 -18.84 -0.09
C ILE A 11 1.01 -18.36 0.51
N ILE A 12 1.09 -17.66 1.63
CA ILE A 12 -0.02 -16.88 2.19
C ILE A 12 0.33 -15.40 2.10
N SER A 13 -0.57 -14.60 1.47
CA SER A 13 -0.46 -13.15 1.41
C SER A 13 -1.38 -12.50 2.43
N LEU A 14 -0.82 -11.63 3.28
CA LEU A 14 -1.53 -10.98 4.36
C LEU A 14 -2.09 -9.60 4.02
N VAL A 15 -1.75 -9.04 2.84
CA VAL A 15 -2.15 -7.68 2.44
C VAL A 15 -2.54 -7.59 0.96
N PRO A 16 -3.45 -6.66 0.59
CA PRO A 16 -3.98 -6.54 -0.77
C PRO A 16 -2.92 -6.32 -1.84
N SER A 17 -2.08 -5.29 -1.72
CA SER A 17 -1.08 -4.92 -2.72
C SER A 17 -0.11 -6.06 -3.06
N GLN A 18 0.40 -6.76 -2.04
CA GLN A 18 1.26 -7.92 -2.26
C GLN A 18 0.52 -9.10 -2.88
N THR A 19 -0.79 -9.22 -2.64
CA THR A 19 -1.63 -10.23 -3.32
C THR A 19 -1.72 -9.95 -4.81
N GLU A 20 -1.89 -8.70 -5.20
CA GLU A 20 -1.90 -8.28 -6.60
C GLU A 20 -0.53 -8.48 -7.25
N LEU A 21 0.56 -8.09 -6.57
CA LEU A 21 1.91 -8.36 -7.04
C LEU A 21 2.15 -9.86 -7.31
N LEU A 22 1.78 -10.74 -6.36
CA LEU A 22 1.93 -12.19 -6.55
C LEU A 22 1.11 -12.72 -7.73
N TYR A 23 -0.04 -12.10 -8.00
CA TYR A 23 -0.84 -12.42 -9.18
C TYR A 23 -0.13 -11.99 -10.48
N ASP A 24 0.40 -10.78 -10.52
CA ASP A 24 1.11 -10.24 -11.70
C ASP A 24 2.41 -11.01 -11.98
N LEU A 25 3.05 -11.54 -10.94
CA LEU A 25 4.19 -12.47 -11.06
C LEU A 25 3.78 -13.89 -11.51
N GLY A 26 2.49 -14.16 -11.70
CA GLY A 26 1.99 -15.45 -12.20
C GLY A 26 2.00 -16.60 -11.18
N LEU A 27 1.94 -16.32 -9.87
CA LEU A 27 2.03 -17.29 -8.78
C LEU A 27 0.65 -17.89 -8.39
N ASP A 28 -0.20 -18.17 -9.40
CA ASP A 28 -1.56 -18.64 -9.15
C ASP A 28 -1.62 -19.96 -8.38
N SER A 29 -0.75 -20.91 -8.68
CA SER A 29 -0.72 -22.22 -8.01
C SER A 29 -0.11 -22.15 -6.61
N GLU A 30 0.83 -21.25 -6.38
CA GLU A 30 1.61 -21.12 -5.16
C GLU A 30 0.84 -20.40 -4.05
N VAL A 31 0.03 -19.38 -4.40
CA VAL A 31 -0.77 -18.64 -3.42
C VAL A 31 -1.99 -19.45 -2.99
N ILE A 32 -2.00 -19.90 -1.73
CA ILE A 32 -3.04 -20.76 -1.16
C ILE A 32 -4.01 -20.03 -0.22
N GLY A 33 -3.63 -18.85 0.30
CA GLY A 33 -4.44 -18.08 1.24
C GLY A 33 -4.21 -16.58 1.11
N ILE A 34 -5.29 -15.83 1.28
CA ILE A 34 -5.32 -14.36 1.21
C ILE A 34 -6.23 -13.78 2.29
N THR A 35 -6.10 -12.51 2.65
CA THR A 35 -7.06 -11.89 3.58
C THR A 35 -8.39 -11.57 2.91
N LYS A 36 -9.41 -11.27 3.71
CA LYS A 36 -10.73 -10.85 3.21
C LYS A 36 -10.70 -9.48 2.52
N PHE A 37 -9.61 -8.71 2.69
CA PHE A 37 -9.41 -7.41 2.06
C PHE A 37 -8.67 -7.49 0.72
N CYS A 38 -8.09 -8.63 0.39
CA CYS A 38 -7.47 -8.89 -0.91
C CYS A 38 -8.56 -9.15 -1.97
N VAL A 39 -9.33 -8.11 -2.31
CA VAL A 39 -10.47 -8.21 -3.23
C VAL A 39 -10.05 -8.27 -4.69
N HIS A 40 -8.83 -7.86 -4.98
CA HIS A 40 -8.18 -7.95 -6.28
C HIS A 40 -7.05 -8.99 -6.28
N PRO A 41 -6.89 -9.74 -7.40
CA PRO A 41 -7.85 -9.84 -8.49
C PRO A 41 -9.11 -10.61 -8.08
N ALA A 42 -10.26 -10.26 -8.64
CA ALA A 42 -11.54 -10.87 -8.31
C ALA A 42 -11.58 -12.39 -8.57
N SER A 43 -10.71 -12.91 -9.44
CA SER A 43 -10.53 -14.36 -9.67
C SER A 43 -10.02 -15.05 -8.42
N TRP A 44 -8.95 -14.52 -7.81
CA TRP A 44 -8.38 -15.06 -6.58
C TRP A 44 -9.31 -14.89 -5.38
N PHE A 45 -9.94 -13.73 -5.26
CA PHE A 45 -10.91 -13.50 -4.20
C PHE A 45 -12.04 -14.54 -4.15
N ARG A 46 -12.44 -15.09 -5.31
CA ARG A 46 -13.48 -16.12 -5.38
C ARG A 46 -13.02 -17.51 -4.98
N VAL A 47 -11.75 -17.84 -5.20
CA VAL A 47 -11.27 -19.24 -5.10
C VAL A 47 -10.25 -19.47 -3.99
N LYS A 48 -9.42 -18.47 -3.63
CA LYS A 48 -8.38 -18.61 -2.60
C LYS A 48 -8.99 -18.67 -1.20
N GLN A 49 -8.35 -19.39 -0.28
CA GLN A 49 -8.78 -19.47 1.11
C GLN A 49 -8.64 -18.12 1.80
N ARG A 50 -9.70 -17.63 2.46
CA ARG A 50 -9.64 -16.40 3.26
C ARG A 50 -9.21 -16.68 4.69
N ILE A 51 -8.07 -16.10 5.08
CA ILE A 51 -7.39 -16.38 6.34
C ILE A 51 -7.63 -15.30 7.43
N GLY A 52 -8.68 -14.52 7.31
CA GLY A 52 -9.04 -13.43 8.24
C GLY A 52 -8.88 -12.05 7.62
N GLY A 53 -8.74 -11.03 8.45
CA GLY A 53 -8.43 -9.65 8.03
C GLY A 53 -6.96 -9.31 8.31
N THR A 54 -6.45 -8.19 7.77
CA THR A 54 -5.05 -7.75 7.93
C THR A 54 -4.66 -7.54 9.40
N LYS A 55 -5.57 -7.02 10.22
CA LYS A 55 -5.38 -6.78 11.67
C LYS A 55 -5.99 -7.89 12.55
N GLN A 56 -6.48 -8.98 11.97
CA GLN A 56 -7.21 -10.04 12.69
C GLN A 56 -7.13 -11.35 11.90
N LEU A 57 -5.96 -11.99 11.97
CA LEU A 57 -5.66 -13.22 11.24
C LEU A 57 -6.31 -14.44 11.93
N ASN A 58 -6.71 -15.42 11.12
CA ASN A 58 -7.12 -16.73 11.64
C ASN A 58 -5.90 -17.65 11.70
N LEU A 59 -5.16 -17.59 12.81
CA LEU A 59 -3.90 -18.32 12.99
C LEU A 59 -4.09 -19.85 12.90
N GLU A 60 -5.22 -20.38 13.40
CA GLU A 60 -5.50 -21.83 13.32
C GLU A 60 -5.68 -22.28 11.86
N LEU A 61 -6.39 -21.50 11.07
CA LEU A 61 -6.56 -21.78 9.65
C LEU A 61 -5.23 -21.69 8.91
N ILE A 62 -4.41 -20.67 9.20
CA ILE A 62 -3.06 -20.53 8.62
C ILE A 62 -2.22 -21.77 8.94
N ARG A 63 -2.22 -22.23 10.20
CA ARG A 63 -1.53 -23.48 10.60
C ARG A 63 -2.02 -24.68 9.83
N SER A 64 -3.32 -24.83 9.66
CA SER A 64 -3.91 -25.96 8.93
C SER A 64 -3.54 -25.96 7.44
N LEU A 65 -3.29 -24.78 6.87
CA LEU A 65 -2.83 -24.61 5.49
C LEU A 65 -1.35 -24.96 5.34
N ASN A 66 -0.57 -24.99 6.43
CA ASN A 66 0.87 -25.30 6.45
C ASN A 66 1.66 -24.58 5.34
N PRO A 67 1.73 -23.23 5.37
CA PRO A 67 2.48 -22.46 4.38
C PRO A 67 3.97 -22.67 4.50
N ASP A 68 4.69 -22.52 3.40
CA ASP A 68 6.15 -22.48 3.38
C ASP A 68 6.70 -21.04 3.26
N LEU A 69 5.82 -20.07 2.95
CA LEU A 69 6.10 -18.64 3.03
C LEU A 69 4.84 -17.84 3.38
N ILE A 70 4.99 -16.91 4.30
CA ILE A 70 3.97 -15.89 4.60
C ILE A 70 4.55 -14.52 4.26
N ILE A 71 3.79 -13.73 3.49
CA ILE A 71 4.19 -12.38 3.06
C ILE A 71 3.24 -11.37 3.69
N GLY A 72 3.79 -10.38 4.38
CA GLY A 72 3.02 -9.34 5.06
C GLY A 72 3.70 -7.97 5.03
N ASN A 73 3.06 -7.01 5.71
CA ASN A 73 3.56 -5.64 5.81
C ASN A 73 3.43 -5.11 7.24
N LYS A 74 4.40 -4.31 7.67
CA LYS A 74 4.46 -3.79 9.04
C LYS A 74 3.35 -2.82 9.41
N GLU A 75 2.87 -2.01 8.47
CA GLU A 75 1.78 -1.06 8.74
C GLU A 75 0.42 -1.77 8.81
N GLU A 76 0.24 -2.80 7.99
CA GLU A 76 -1.04 -3.47 7.80
C GLU A 76 -1.27 -4.60 8.79
N ASN A 77 -0.24 -5.29 9.24
CA ASN A 77 -0.38 -6.45 10.11
C ASN A 77 -0.10 -6.11 11.58
N THR A 78 -0.71 -6.86 12.50
CA THR A 78 -0.42 -6.71 13.93
C THR A 78 0.85 -7.43 14.29
N LYS A 79 1.67 -6.82 15.15
CA LYS A 79 2.93 -7.38 15.60
C LYS A 79 2.73 -8.73 16.30
N GLU A 80 1.67 -8.84 17.10
CA GLU A 80 1.35 -10.04 17.88
C GLU A 80 1.05 -11.24 17.00
N ASP A 81 0.27 -11.06 15.93
CA ASP A 81 -0.04 -12.13 14.97
C ASP A 81 1.22 -12.56 14.20
N ILE A 82 2.03 -11.59 13.78
CA ILE A 82 3.28 -11.86 13.04
C ILE A 82 4.28 -12.61 13.93
N GLU A 83 4.53 -12.15 15.17
CA GLU A 83 5.43 -12.83 16.11
C GLU A 83 4.94 -14.26 16.48
N ALA A 84 3.64 -14.50 16.42
CA ALA A 84 3.10 -15.86 16.61
C ALA A 84 3.40 -16.74 15.41
N LEU A 85 3.25 -16.23 14.17
CA LEU A 85 3.50 -16.98 12.94
C LEU A 85 5.01 -17.24 12.71
N GLU A 86 5.88 -16.29 13.03
CA GLU A 86 7.35 -16.42 12.89
C GLU A 86 7.95 -17.57 13.71
N LYS A 87 7.27 -18.02 14.75
CA LYS A 87 7.69 -19.19 15.55
C LYS A 87 7.54 -20.52 14.82
N GLU A 88 6.68 -20.55 13.79
CA GLU A 88 6.23 -21.77 13.15
C GLU A 88 6.53 -21.79 11.64
N PHE A 89 6.59 -20.61 11.02
CA PHE A 89 6.69 -20.46 9.57
C PHE A 89 7.71 -19.40 9.17
N PRO A 90 8.30 -19.49 7.96
CA PRO A 90 9.01 -18.38 7.35
C PRO A 90 8.04 -17.22 7.08
N VAL A 91 8.28 -16.05 7.68
CA VAL A 91 7.49 -14.82 7.48
C VAL A 91 8.41 -13.74 6.91
N TRP A 92 8.03 -13.19 5.79
CA TRP A 92 8.70 -12.05 5.18
C TRP A 92 7.83 -10.79 5.30
N MET A 93 8.40 -9.70 5.81
CA MET A 93 7.68 -8.47 6.10
C MET A 93 8.28 -7.31 5.32
N SER A 94 7.47 -6.65 4.52
CA SER A 94 7.82 -5.37 3.90
C SER A 94 7.62 -4.20 4.88
N ASP A 95 8.34 -3.12 4.58
CA ASP A 95 8.24 -1.82 5.26
C ASP A 95 8.42 -0.76 4.17
N ILE A 96 7.33 -0.13 3.73
CA ILE A 96 7.31 0.67 2.51
C ILE A 96 6.94 2.12 2.85
N GLU A 97 7.90 3.03 2.70
CA GLU A 97 7.70 4.46 2.86
C GLU A 97 7.96 5.22 1.55
N THR A 98 8.72 4.62 0.63
CA THR A 98 9.13 5.24 -0.64
C THR A 98 8.84 4.36 -1.84
N LEU A 99 8.88 4.95 -3.04
CA LEU A 99 8.83 4.18 -4.29
C LEU A 99 10.02 3.23 -4.42
N GLU A 100 11.20 3.65 -3.97
CA GLU A 100 12.40 2.85 -3.95
C GLU A 100 12.23 1.61 -3.05
N ASP A 101 11.55 1.74 -1.89
CA ASP A 101 11.21 0.59 -1.02
C ASP A 101 10.23 -0.36 -1.73
N ALA A 102 9.23 0.19 -2.44
CA ALA A 102 8.29 -0.63 -3.22
C ALA A 102 9.00 -1.40 -4.32
N PHE A 103 9.91 -0.77 -5.08
CA PHE A 103 10.70 -1.45 -6.10
C PHE A 103 11.62 -2.53 -5.50
N ALA A 104 12.25 -2.24 -4.36
CA ALA A 104 13.06 -3.22 -3.65
C ALA A 104 12.22 -4.41 -3.12
N MET A 105 10.97 -4.14 -2.71
CA MET A 105 10.01 -5.18 -2.34
C MET A 105 9.67 -6.07 -3.55
N ILE A 106 9.28 -5.49 -4.68
CA ILE A 106 8.95 -6.22 -5.92
C ILE A 106 10.10 -7.12 -6.32
N HIS A 107 11.32 -6.58 -6.36
CA HIS A 107 12.51 -7.35 -6.69
C HIS A 107 12.78 -8.48 -5.68
N SER A 108 12.64 -8.21 -4.37
CA SER A 108 12.85 -9.21 -3.32
C SER A 108 11.87 -10.38 -3.43
N ILE A 109 10.59 -10.10 -3.73
CA ILE A 109 9.57 -11.12 -3.96
C ILE A 109 9.88 -11.90 -5.23
N GLY A 110 10.31 -11.22 -6.31
CA GLY A 110 10.77 -11.88 -7.54
C GLY A 110 11.88 -12.92 -7.26
N VAL A 111 12.93 -12.52 -6.55
CA VAL A 111 14.03 -13.41 -6.16
C VAL A 111 13.55 -14.60 -5.31
N MET A 112 12.70 -14.36 -4.31
CA MET A 112 12.19 -15.43 -3.44
C MET A 112 11.33 -16.45 -4.19
N THR A 113 10.68 -16.04 -5.29
CA THR A 113 9.71 -16.86 -6.02
C THR A 113 10.20 -17.31 -7.40
N GLU A 114 11.48 -17.07 -7.73
CA GLU A 114 12.08 -17.33 -9.06
C GLU A 114 11.33 -16.63 -10.20
N LYS A 115 10.95 -15.36 -9.95
CA LYS A 115 10.22 -14.47 -10.84
C LYS A 115 10.96 -13.15 -11.04
N GLU A 116 12.29 -13.20 -11.12
CA GLU A 116 13.14 -12.02 -11.24
C GLU A 116 12.84 -11.24 -12.52
N ASP A 117 12.70 -11.92 -13.65
CA ASP A 117 12.47 -11.27 -14.94
C ASP A 117 11.11 -10.56 -14.97
N GLU A 118 10.06 -11.22 -14.44
CA GLU A 118 8.73 -10.61 -14.33
C GLU A 118 8.71 -9.42 -13.35
N ALA A 119 9.44 -9.53 -12.24
CA ALA A 119 9.56 -8.46 -11.25
C ALA A 119 10.33 -7.26 -11.81
N GLU A 120 11.42 -7.49 -12.55
CA GLU A 120 12.20 -6.44 -13.20
C GLU A 120 11.35 -5.67 -14.22
N LEU A 121 10.57 -6.39 -15.05
CA LEU A 121 9.64 -5.78 -16.00
C LEU A 121 8.61 -4.87 -15.31
N LEU A 122 7.98 -5.32 -14.21
CA LEU A 122 7.04 -4.51 -13.44
C LEU A 122 7.68 -3.23 -12.87
N VAL A 123 8.92 -3.32 -12.40
CA VAL A 123 9.67 -2.15 -11.90
C VAL A 123 9.99 -1.20 -13.04
N GLU A 124 10.47 -1.69 -14.19
CA GLU A 124 10.78 -0.87 -15.37
C GLU A 124 9.53 -0.13 -15.88
N GLU A 125 8.41 -0.82 -16.06
CA GLU A 125 7.13 -0.23 -16.47
C GLU A 125 6.67 0.86 -15.48
N SER A 126 6.83 0.63 -14.18
CA SER A 126 6.49 1.60 -13.15
C SER A 126 7.39 2.84 -13.22
N ILE A 127 8.70 2.67 -13.39
CA ILE A 127 9.66 3.77 -13.55
C ILE A 127 9.32 4.60 -14.78
N GLU A 128 8.99 3.97 -15.91
CA GLU A 128 8.61 4.67 -17.14
C GLU A 128 7.32 5.47 -16.97
N ALA A 129 6.31 4.89 -16.28
CA ALA A 129 5.06 5.58 -15.98
C ALA A 129 5.28 6.82 -15.10
N PHE A 130 6.10 6.73 -14.05
CA PHE A 130 6.46 7.88 -13.22
C PHE A 130 7.30 8.92 -14.00
N ALA A 131 8.20 8.49 -14.87
CA ALA A 131 8.98 9.39 -15.72
C ALA A 131 8.07 10.19 -16.68
N PHE A 132 7.04 9.57 -17.23
CA PHE A 132 6.04 10.26 -18.05
C PHE A 132 5.28 11.35 -17.27
N LEU A 133 5.04 11.14 -15.99
CA LEU A 133 4.29 12.05 -15.10
C LEU A 133 5.16 13.07 -14.36
N GLN A 134 6.48 13.01 -14.48
CA GLN A 134 7.46 13.67 -13.58
C GLN A 134 7.31 15.19 -13.39
N ASN A 135 6.56 15.89 -14.23
CA ASN A 135 6.35 17.34 -14.13
C ASN A 135 4.88 17.72 -13.90
N LEU A 136 4.02 16.75 -13.68
CA LEU A 136 2.56 16.98 -13.54
C LEU A 136 2.24 17.97 -12.41
N GLY A 137 2.94 17.85 -11.29
CA GLY A 137 2.75 18.68 -10.10
C GLY A 137 3.77 19.82 -9.95
N GLN A 138 4.59 20.13 -10.97
CA GLN A 138 5.71 21.06 -10.84
C GLN A 138 5.27 22.44 -10.30
N GLY A 139 5.86 22.82 -9.15
CA GLY A 139 5.59 24.10 -8.48
C GLY A 139 4.24 24.18 -7.80
N LYS A 140 3.53 23.06 -7.64
CA LYS A 140 2.25 22.96 -6.97
C LYS A 140 2.34 22.27 -5.63
N THR A 141 1.62 22.80 -4.65
CA THR A 141 1.52 22.20 -3.32
C THR A 141 0.28 21.35 -3.19
N PHE A 142 0.36 20.30 -2.36
CA PHE A 142 -0.78 19.42 -2.10
C PHE A 142 -0.98 19.11 -0.61
N LEU A 143 -2.23 18.73 -0.27
CA LEU A 143 -2.57 17.96 0.92
C LEU A 143 -3.39 16.73 0.46
N TYR A 144 -3.07 15.58 1.03
CA TYR A 144 -3.77 14.32 0.79
C TYR A 144 -4.49 13.88 2.06
N PHE A 145 -5.80 13.85 2.05
CA PHE A 145 -6.61 13.50 3.21
C PHE A 145 -6.95 12.01 3.21
N ILE A 146 -6.72 11.38 4.36
CA ILE A 146 -7.01 9.96 4.60
C ILE A 146 -8.17 9.76 5.58
N TRP A 147 -8.54 10.79 6.36
CA TRP A 147 -9.63 10.75 7.34
C TRP A 147 -10.26 12.12 7.50
N ASP A 148 -11.57 12.17 7.82
CA ASP A 148 -12.32 13.45 7.86
C ASP A 148 -12.45 14.05 9.27
N GLU A 149 -12.84 13.28 10.27
CA GLU A 149 -13.08 13.79 11.63
C GLU A 149 -12.47 12.86 12.71
N PRO A 150 -11.36 13.28 13.35
CA PRO A 150 -10.54 14.46 13.02
C PRO A 150 -9.85 14.32 11.67
N ALA A 151 -9.64 15.45 10.98
CA ALA A 151 -9.02 15.43 9.65
C ALA A 151 -7.54 15.05 9.75
N PHE A 152 -7.14 13.90 9.16
CA PHE A 152 -5.76 13.45 9.03
C PHE A 152 -5.29 13.53 7.59
N VAL A 153 -4.02 13.88 7.41
CA VAL A 153 -3.38 13.98 6.10
C VAL A 153 -2.13 13.11 6.02
N ALA A 154 -1.77 12.70 4.80
CA ALA A 154 -0.49 12.06 4.54
C ALA A 154 0.62 13.14 4.54
N GLY A 155 1.48 13.09 5.51
CA GLY A 155 2.67 13.94 5.66
C GLY A 155 3.92 13.27 5.07
N LYS A 156 5.10 13.78 5.49
CA LYS A 156 6.39 13.19 5.10
C LYS A 156 6.55 11.75 5.60
N ASN A 157 7.45 11.00 4.98
CA ASN A 157 7.73 9.60 5.31
C ASN A 157 6.48 8.72 5.18
N THR A 158 5.70 8.95 4.11
CA THR A 158 4.61 8.09 3.66
C THR A 158 4.79 7.77 2.19
N PHE A 159 4.34 6.60 1.77
CA PHE A 159 4.37 6.20 0.37
C PHE A 159 3.64 7.20 -0.53
N ILE A 160 2.51 7.73 -0.07
CA ILE A 160 1.74 8.78 -0.75
C ILE A 160 2.59 10.03 -1.01
N ASP A 161 3.35 10.49 0.01
CA ASP A 161 4.27 11.63 -0.15
C ASP A 161 5.34 11.34 -1.20
N SER A 162 5.93 10.14 -1.16
CA SER A 162 6.94 9.70 -2.12
C SER A 162 6.40 9.70 -3.55
N MET A 163 5.23 9.11 -3.79
CA MET A 163 4.62 9.07 -5.12
C MET A 163 4.31 10.47 -5.68
N LEU A 164 3.64 11.31 -4.89
CA LEU A 164 3.23 12.63 -5.36
C LEU A 164 4.42 13.58 -5.55
N THR A 165 5.44 13.48 -4.69
CA THR A 165 6.66 14.26 -4.87
C THR A 165 7.47 13.78 -6.08
N LYS A 166 7.45 12.50 -6.41
CA LYS A 166 8.08 11.95 -7.62
C LYS A 166 7.53 12.56 -8.91
N ILE A 167 6.24 12.87 -8.93
CA ILE A 167 5.60 13.53 -10.09
C ILE A 167 5.58 15.07 -10.00
N GLY A 168 6.35 15.64 -9.06
CA GLY A 168 6.67 17.07 -9.01
C GLY A 168 5.85 17.91 -8.03
N PHE A 169 4.90 17.33 -7.31
CA PHE A 169 4.17 18.07 -6.26
C PHE A 169 5.05 18.30 -5.02
N GLN A 170 4.67 19.31 -4.23
CA GLN A 170 5.26 19.59 -2.93
C GLN A 170 4.21 19.36 -1.84
N ASN A 171 4.52 18.52 -0.87
CA ASN A 171 3.62 18.30 0.26
C ASN A 171 3.57 19.55 1.15
N ALA A 172 2.39 20.13 1.34
CA ALA A 172 2.18 21.28 2.21
C ALA A 172 2.21 20.89 3.71
N CYS A 173 2.22 19.60 4.03
CA CYS A 173 2.44 19.07 5.37
C CYS A 173 3.91 18.66 5.54
N GLU A 174 4.64 19.35 6.42
CA GLU A 174 6.05 19.05 6.72
C GLU A 174 6.22 18.03 7.87
N GLN A 175 5.12 17.65 8.53
CA GLN A 175 5.14 16.65 9.59
C GLN A 175 5.19 15.24 9.00
N SER A 176 5.75 14.30 9.79
CA SER A 176 5.87 12.90 9.36
C SER A 176 4.61 12.09 9.62
N ARG A 177 4.41 11.06 8.81
CA ARG A 177 3.33 10.08 8.93
C ARG A 177 1.97 10.72 8.69
N TYR A 178 1.02 10.57 9.60
CA TYR A 178 -0.37 10.97 9.42
C TYR A 178 -0.82 11.96 10.50
N PRO A 179 -0.31 13.22 10.48
CA PRO A 179 -0.71 14.22 11.47
C PRO A 179 -2.15 14.69 11.26
N SER A 180 -2.75 15.21 12.34
CA SER A 180 -4.02 15.91 12.25
C SER A 180 -3.83 17.29 11.60
N LEU A 181 -4.80 17.70 10.77
CA LEU A 181 -4.80 19.05 10.19
C LEU A 181 -4.78 20.17 11.26
N SER A 182 -5.25 19.87 12.47
CA SER A 182 -5.20 20.80 13.60
C SER A 182 -3.78 21.09 14.12
N ASP A 183 -2.82 20.20 13.84
CA ASP A 183 -1.48 20.23 14.39
C ASP A 183 -0.54 21.18 13.60
N PHE A 184 -0.99 21.64 12.43
CA PHE A 184 -0.22 22.54 11.57
C PHE A 184 -1.12 23.46 10.74
N LYS A 185 -0.52 24.52 10.17
CA LYS A 185 -1.20 25.44 9.25
C LYS A 185 -0.40 25.51 7.97
N PRO A 186 -0.89 24.93 6.87
CA PRO A 186 -0.23 25.06 5.58
C PRO A 186 -0.25 26.50 5.10
N ALA A 187 0.84 26.98 4.52
CA ALA A 187 0.96 28.36 4.03
C ALA A 187 0.07 28.59 2.82
N THR A 188 0.15 27.71 1.85
CA THR A 188 -0.66 27.67 0.62
C THR A 188 -0.90 26.23 0.23
N VAL A 189 -2.06 25.95 -0.36
CA VAL A 189 -2.41 24.64 -0.90
C VAL A 189 -3.05 24.86 -2.26
N ASP A 190 -2.42 24.31 -3.32
CA ASP A 190 -2.96 24.35 -4.67
C ASP A 190 -3.94 23.22 -4.92
N HIS A 191 -3.65 22.02 -4.41
CA HIS A 191 -4.44 20.82 -4.65
C HIS A 191 -4.75 20.07 -3.35
N ILE A 192 -5.99 19.62 -3.23
CA ILE A 192 -6.44 18.74 -2.16
C ILE A 192 -6.92 17.45 -2.77
N PHE A 193 -6.34 16.35 -2.34
CA PHE A 193 -6.75 15.00 -2.70
C PHE A 193 -7.55 14.40 -1.55
N LEU A 194 -8.78 14.02 -1.81
CA LEU A 194 -9.69 13.34 -0.89
C LEU A 194 -9.79 11.89 -1.31
N SER A 195 -9.20 11.00 -0.51
CA SER A 195 -9.09 9.57 -0.81
C SER A 195 -10.42 8.83 -0.63
N SER A 196 -10.68 7.80 -1.44
CA SER A 196 -11.81 6.91 -1.23
C SER A 196 -11.63 5.97 -0.03
N GLU A 197 -10.41 5.84 0.47
CA GLU A 197 -10.06 5.02 1.64
C GLU A 197 -8.85 5.58 2.41
N PRO A 198 -8.66 5.19 3.68
CA PRO A 198 -9.55 4.36 4.51
C PRO A 198 -10.86 5.04 4.87
N PHE A 199 -10.95 6.38 4.82
CA PHE A 199 -12.20 7.12 4.94
C PHE A 199 -12.81 7.33 3.56
N PRO A 200 -14.09 6.95 3.33
CA PRO A 200 -14.71 7.04 2.02
C PRO A 200 -15.17 8.47 1.69
N PHE A 201 -14.23 9.34 1.34
CA PHE A 201 -14.58 10.69 0.88
C PHE A 201 -15.50 10.66 -0.34
N ARG A 202 -16.45 11.61 -0.40
CA ARG A 202 -17.48 11.72 -1.43
C ARG A 202 -17.70 13.18 -1.82
N SER A 203 -18.53 13.42 -2.81
CA SER A 203 -18.87 14.76 -3.31
C SER A 203 -19.34 15.74 -2.23
N GLU A 204 -20.01 15.27 -1.19
CA GLU A 204 -20.43 16.11 -0.05
C GLU A 204 -19.25 16.72 0.70
N HIS A 205 -18.13 16.01 0.81
CA HIS A 205 -16.92 16.49 1.46
C HIS A 205 -16.19 17.54 0.62
N VAL A 206 -16.35 17.54 -0.71
CA VAL A 206 -15.74 18.54 -1.60
C VAL A 206 -16.14 19.95 -1.17
N ASN A 207 -17.43 20.20 -0.91
CA ASN A 207 -17.93 21.50 -0.50
C ASN A 207 -17.37 21.93 0.87
N LYS A 208 -17.23 20.98 1.82
CA LYS A 208 -16.62 21.22 3.13
C LYS A 208 -15.18 21.71 2.97
N TYR A 209 -14.36 20.96 2.24
CA TYR A 209 -12.95 21.30 2.05
C TYR A 209 -12.75 22.52 1.14
N GLN A 210 -13.62 22.75 0.17
CA GLN A 210 -13.60 23.98 -0.63
C GLN A 210 -13.85 25.24 0.23
N SER A 211 -14.68 25.12 1.26
CA SER A 211 -14.93 26.23 2.20
C SER A 211 -13.72 26.50 3.10
N ILE A 212 -12.95 25.47 3.45
CA ILE A 212 -11.74 25.59 4.28
C ILE A 212 -10.56 26.10 3.42
N PHE A 213 -10.46 25.63 2.19
CA PHE A 213 -9.39 25.95 1.24
C PHE A 213 -9.96 26.56 -0.05
N PRO A 214 -10.43 27.82 -0.01
CA PRO A 214 -11.20 28.41 -1.13
C PRO A 214 -10.42 28.54 -2.44
N ASN A 215 -9.10 28.59 -2.37
CA ASN A 215 -8.22 28.74 -3.53
C ASN A 215 -7.65 27.41 -4.06
N ALA A 216 -7.86 26.30 -3.36
CA ALA A 216 -7.37 25.00 -3.76
C ALA A 216 -8.33 24.31 -4.76
N GLN A 217 -7.77 23.49 -5.63
CA GLN A 217 -8.54 22.55 -6.44
C GLN A 217 -8.75 21.26 -5.63
N ILE A 218 -10.01 20.85 -5.49
CA ILE A 218 -10.35 19.64 -4.72
C ILE A 218 -10.59 18.48 -5.67
N HIS A 219 -9.92 17.35 -5.41
CA HIS A 219 -10.00 16.13 -6.20
C HIS A 219 -10.47 14.97 -5.33
N LEU A 220 -11.50 14.25 -5.79
CA LEU A 220 -11.80 12.92 -5.27
C LEU A 220 -10.94 11.93 -6.04
N ILE A 221 -10.21 11.09 -5.32
CA ILE A 221 -9.31 10.12 -5.93
C ILE A 221 -9.58 8.72 -5.38
N ASP A 222 -9.23 7.73 -6.17
CA ASP A 222 -9.24 6.35 -5.75
C ASP A 222 -8.04 6.08 -4.82
N GLY A 223 -8.32 5.77 -3.57
CA GLY A 223 -7.30 5.53 -2.54
C GLY A 223 -6.53 4.23 -2.77
N GLU A 224 -7.16 3.23 -3.37
CA GLU A 224 -6.49 1.96 -3.70
C GLU A 224 -5.30 2.19 -4.64
N MET A 225 -5.42 3.14 -5.58
CA MET A 225 -4.32 3.51 -6.50
C MET A 225 -3.16 4.26 -5.83
N CYS A 226 -3.33 4.71 -4.60
CA CYS A 226 -2.33 5.44 -3.83
C CYS A 226 -1.77 4.63 -2.66
N SER A 227 -2.13 3.37 -2.56
CA SER A 227 -1.54 2.41 -1.63
C SER A 227 -0.53 1.51 -2.35
N TRP A 228 0.47 1.08 -1.59
CA TRP A 228 1.52 0.19 -2.12
C TRP A 228 1.17 -1.26 -1.81
#